data_d3c5f9a578a97826d15d68a3c8dffa80
#
_entry.id   d3c5f9a578a97826d15d68a3c8dffa80
#
_cell.length_a   1.000
_cell.length_b   1.000
_cell.length_c   1.000
_cell.angle_alpha   90.00
_cell.angle_beta   90.00
_cell.angle_gamma   90.00
#
_symmetry.space_group_name_H-M   'P 1'
#
loop_
_entity.id
_entity.type
_entity.pdbx_description
1 polymer ?
#
loop_
_entity_poly.entity_id
_entity_poly.type
_entity_poly.pdbx_seq_one_letter_code
_entity_poly.pdbx_strand_id
1 'polypeptide(L)'
;MKKNNKIIIGIITTIILIIVAFATYEIATWNKEYYISEKNLEIPIFLYHDIVENKEQIEYDYMQTDKETFEKQINGLLKLGYKVISYEDLVKYKNGETPINKHTCLVDFDDGYEGNYKIALDIIKKYNIPVSIYVIDNCVGKEGYMNWEQIKELDETGLVTINTHGKEHYNFDQKETNEAVQDVEYAHSQIEEHLGKKQIKVFTY
;
A
#
# COMPACT_ATOMS: atom_id res chain seq x y z
N MET A 1 7.79 7.31 58.80
CA MET A 1 8.56 6.88 57.63
C MET A 1 8.18 5.48 57.10
N LYS A 2 8.09 4.41 57.90
CA LYS A 2 7.78 3.03 57.36
C LYS A 2 6.40 2.85 56.72
N LYS A 3 5.37 3.61 57.12
CA LYS A 3 4.00 3.48 56.56
C LYS A 3 3.89 4.08 55.16
N ASN A 4 4.53 5.18 54.92
CA ASN A 4 4.52 5.85 53.59
C ASN A 4 5.28 5.03 52.56
N ASN A 5 6.39 4.38 52.92
CA ASN A 5 7.13 3.50 52.00
C ASN A 5 6.31 2.31 51.54
N LYS A 6 5.46 1.72 52.42
CA LYS A 6 4.57 0.58 52.02
C LYS A 6 3.51 1.04 51.06
N ILE A 7 2.97 2.25 51.21
CA ILE A 7 1.97 2.84 50.29
C ILE A 7 2.61 3.09 48.92
N ILE A 8 3.81 3.70 48.90
CA ILE A 8 4.55 3.98 47.67
C ILE A 8 4.89 2.68 46.92
N ILE A 9 5.38 1.66 47.64
CA ILE A 9 5.68 0.32 47.05
C ILE A 9 4.40 -0.28 46.46
N GLY A 10 3.29 -0.20 47.19
CA GLY A 10 1.99 -0.73 46.69
C GLY A 10 1.56 -0.03 45.39
N ILE A 11 1.67 1.31 45.30
CA ILE A 11 1.34 2.07 44.10
C ILE A 11 2.25 1.67 42.94
N ILE A 12 3.56 1.58 43.15
CA ILE A 12 4.52 1.19 42.11
C ILE A 12 4.22 -0.23 41.61
N THR A 13 3.94 -1.16 42.52
CA THR A 13 3.61 -2.55 42.13
C THR A 13 2.32 -2.60 41.29
N THR A 14 1.30 -1.83 41.66
CA THR A 14 0.05 -1.74 40.90
C THR A 14 0.28 -1.18 39.49
N ILE A 15 1.09 -0.13 39.37
CA ILE A 15 1.44 0.47 38.05
C ILE A 15 2.18 -0.56 37.18
N ILE A 16 3.15 -1.28 37.73
CA ILE A 16 3.89 -2.33 37.03
C ILE A 16 2.92 -3.41 36.55
N LEU A 17 2.00 -3.88 37.38
CA LEU A 17 1.02 -4.90 37.00
C LEU A 17 0.10 -4.41 35.85
N ILE A 18 -0.32 -3.16 35.88
CA ILE A 18 -1.12 -2.56 34.80
C ILE A 18 -0.30 -2.53 33.50
N ILE A 19 0.95 -2.10 33.54
CA ILE A 19 1.82 -2.05 32.37
C ILE A 19 2.04 -3.46 31.81
N VAL A 20 2.31 -4.46 32.66
CA VAL A 20 2.48 -5.86 32.25
C VAL A 20 1.19 -6.41 31.65
N ALA A 21 0.04 -6.16 32.26
CA ALA A 21 -1.25 -6.61 31.73
C ALA A 21 -1.55 -5.97 30.37
N PHE A 22 -1.27 -4.68 30.20
CA PHE A 22 -1.41 -3.99 28.92
C PHE A 22 -0.46 -4.56 27.86
N ALA A 23 0.81 -4.75 28.20
CA ALA A 23 1.79 -5.31 27.28
C ALA A 23 1.43 -6.76 26.88
N THR A 24 0.95 -7.58 27.80
CA THR A 24 0.49 -8.96 27.48
C THR A 24 -0.77 -8.94 26.61
N TYR A 25 -1.70 -8.00 26.83
CA TYR A 25 -2.87 -7.83 25.98
C TYR A 25 -2.48 -7.42 24.55
N GLU A 26 -1.58 -6.44 24.41
CA GLU A 26 -1.08 -6.01 23.10
C GLU A 26 -0.38 -7.15 22.36
N ILE A 27 0.49 -7.92 23.03
CA ILE A 27 1.18 -9.07 22.44
C ILE A 27 0.15 -10.13 22.01
N ALA A 28 -0.82 -10.44 22.84
CA ALA A 28 -1.83 -11.47 22.56
C ALA A 28 -2.77 -11.06 21.39
N THR A 29 -2.99 -9.77 21.19
CA THR A 29 -3.87 -9.26 20.12
C THR A 29 -3.12 -8.81 18.88
N TRP A 30 -1.78 -8.82 18.88
CA TRP A 30 -0.94 -8.31 17.80
C TRP A 30 -1.26 -8.96 16.45
N ASN A 31 -1.31 -10.27 16.40
CA ASN A 31 -1.59 -11.07 15.20
C ASN A 31 -3.04 -11.57 15.14
N LYS A 32 -3.93 -11.06 16.01
CA LYS A 32 -5.32 -11.49 15.98
C LYS A 32 -5.98 -11.02 14.67
N GLU A 33 -6.58 -11.95 13.95
CA GLU A 33 -7.33 -11.70 12.74
C GLU A 33 -8.82 -11.48 13.07
N TYR A 34 -9.47 -10.65 12.27
CA TYR A 34 -10.86 -10.29 12.40
C TYR A 34 -11.56 -10.36 11.04
N TYR A 35 -12.76 -10.89 11.00
CA TYR A 35 -13.68 -10.71 9.88
C TYR A 35 -14.30 -9.31 9.94
N ILE A 36 -14.74 -8.79 8.79
CA ILE A 36 -15.38 -7.46 8.74
C ILE A 36 -16.64 -7.39 9.60
N SER A 37 -17.38 -8.51 9.73
CA SER A 37 -18.55 -8.65 10.60
C SER A 37 -18.22 -8.54 12.09
N GLU A 38 -16.97 -8.81 12.48
CA GLU A 38 -16.51 -8.74 13.88
C GLU A 38 -15.93 -7.38 14.20
N LYS A 39 -15.18 -6.80 13.26
CA LYS A 39 -14.52 -5.50 13.42
C LYS A 39 -14.21 -4.89 12.06
N ASN A 40 -14.70 -3.65 11.84
CA ASN A 40 -14.26 -2.84 10.71
C ASN A 40 -12.89 -2.23 11.03
N LEU A 41 -11.85 -2.69 10.35
CA LEU A 41 -10.47 -2.23 10.55
C LEU A 41 -10.15 -1.06 9.62
N GLU A 42 -9.40 -0.09 10.14
CA GLU A 42 -8.76 0.95 9.34
C GLU A 42 -7.50 0.35 8.72
N ILE A 43 -7.38 0.42 7.40
CA ILE A 43 -6.27 -0.15 6.64
C ILE A 43 -5.50 1.00 6.01
N PRO A 44 -4.28 1.30 6.46
CA PRO A 44 -3.45 2.35 5.87
C PRO A 44 -2.99 1.95 4.46
N ILE A 45 -2.94 2.94 3.57
CA ILE A 45 -2.35 2.83 2.24
C ILE A 45 -1.09 3.68 2.22
N PHE A 46 0.05 3.07 1.92
CA PHE A 46 1.32 3.77 1.72
C PHE A 46 1.49 4.07 0.24
N LEU A 47 1.36 5.35 -0.10
CA LEU A 47 1.39 5.83 -1.47
C LEU A 47 2.78 6.34 -1.83
N TYR A 48 3.28 5.87 -2.97
CA TYR A 48 4.48 6.31 -3.65
C TYR A 48 4.13 6.78 -5.08
N HIS A 49 5.09 7.41 -5.74
CA HIS A 49 4.98 7.73 -7.16
C HIS A 49 6.23 7.20 -7.87
N ASP A 50 7.28 7.99 -8.02
CA ASP A 50 8.50 7.56 -8.68
C ASP A 50 9.57 7.10 -7.69
N ILE A 51 10.27 6.02 -8.01
CA ILE A 51 11.45 5.57 -7.26
C ILE A 51 12.70 5.87 -8.06
N VAL A 52 13.61 6.65 -7.48
CA VAL A 52 14.89 7.02 -8.08
C VAL A 52 16.06 6.28 -7.44
N GLU A 53 17.18 6.12 -8.16
CA GLU A 53 18.30 5.30 -7.68
C GLU A 53 18.95 5.88 -6.41
N ASN A 54 19.06 7.20 -6.32
CA ASN A 54 19.71 7.87 -5.19
C ASN A 54 19.08 9.26 -4.92
N LYS A 55 19.42 9.85 -3.77
CA LYS A 55 18.86 11.13 -3.31
C LYS A 55 19.22 12.32 -4.19
N GLU A 56 20.33 12.26 -4.88
CA GLU A 56 20.82 13.31 -5.78
C GLU A 56 19.95 13.45 -7.03
N GLN A 57 19.14 12.42 -7.35
CA GLN A 57 18.20 12.42 -8.46
C GLN A 57 16.80 12.93 -8.09
N ILE A 58 16.55 13.21 -6.81
CA ILE A 58 15.27 13.76 -6.37
C ILE A 58 15.16 15.22 -6.82
N GLU A 59 14.22 15.47 -7.73
CA GLU A 59 13.86 16.82 -8.18
C GLU A 59 12.63 17.34 -7.45
N TYR A 60 11.71 16.43 -7.10
CA TYR A 60 10.44 16.73 -6.43
C TYR A 60 10.26 15.78 -5.25
N ASP A 61 10.56 16.25 -4.03
CA ASP A 61 10.58 15.46 -2.79
C ASP A 61 9.21 14.88 -2.38
N TYR A 62 8.12 15.44 -2.88
CA TYR A 62 6.76 14.92 -2.67
C TYR A 62 6.33 13.86 -3.70
N MET A 63 7.07 13.72 -4.82
CA MET A 63 6.77 12.76 -5.89
C MET A 63 7.79 11.62 -5.98
N GLN A 64 9.01 11.86 -5.48
CA GLN A 64 10.11 10.94 -5.68
C GLN A 64 10.69 10.45 -4.36
N THR A 65 10.96 9.15 -4.30
CA THR A 65 11.59 8.50 -3.16
C THR A 65 12.83 7.75 -3.66
N ASP A 66 13.97 7.92 -3.00
CA ASP A 66 15.17 7.16 -3.36
C ASP A 66 15.05 5.70 -2.92
N LYS A 67 15.72 4.83 -3.65
CA LYS A 67 15.75 3.37 -3.46
C LYS A 67 16.04 2.95 -2.02
N GLU A 68 17.05 3.55 -1.39
CA GLU A 68 17.44 3.20 -0.02
C GLU A 68 16.34 3.56 0.97
N THR A 69 15.72 4.72 0.81
CA THR A 69 14.61 5.19 1.65
C THR A 69 13.39 4.30 1.46
N PHE A 70 13.00 3.98 0.21
CA PHE A 70 11.91 3.06 -0.07
C PHE A 70 12.14 1.69 0.57
N GLU A 71 13.32 1.11 0.40
CA GLU A 71 13.66 -0.19 0.99
C GLU A 71 13.62 -0.15 2.53
N LYS A 72 14.13 0.92 3.15
CA LYS A 72 14.08 1.11 4.61
C LYS A 72 12.65 1.20 5.13
N GLN A 73 11.77 1.90 4.41
CA GLN A 73 10.36 2.04 4.77
C GLN A 73 9.64 0.69 4.69
N ILE A 74 9.77 -0.06 3.60
CA ILE A 74 9.19 -1.41 3.45
C ILE A 74 9.70 -2.35 4.56
N ASN A 75 11.01 -2.43 4.75
CA ASN A 75 11.60 -3.26 5.81
C ASN A 75 11.12 -2.83 7.21
N GLY A 76 10.96 -1.53 7.44
CA GLY A 76 10.42 -0.97 8.67
C GLY A 76 8.99 -1.44 8.94
N LEU A 77 8.10 -1.36 7.96
CA LEU A 77 6.72 -1.86 8.06
C LEU A 77 6.68 -3.35 8.42
N LEU A 78 7.45 -4.17 7.70
CA LEU A 78 7.51 -5.61 7.97
C LEU A 78 8.08 -5.93 9.37
N LYS A 79 9.11 -5.21 9.82
CA LYS A 79 9.65 -5.34 11.18
C LYS A 79 8.68 -4.92 12.27
N LEU A 80 7.80 -3.96 11.99
CA LEU A 80 6.70 -3.56 12.87
C LEU A 80 5.52 -4.55 12.83
N GLY A 81 5.65 -5.66 12.08
CA GLY A 81 4.63 -6.71 12.00
C GLY A 81 3.48 -6.38 11.06
N TYR A 82 3.62 -5.38 10.19
CA TYR A 82 2.63 -5.14 9.14
C TYR A 82 2.68 -6.24 8.08
N LYS A 83 1.50 -6.65 7.63
CA LYS A 83 1.30 -7.52 6.47
C LYS A 83 0.80 -6.66 5.32
N VAL A 84 1.57 -6.59 4.26
CA VAL A 84 1.10 -5.97 3.01
C VAL A 84 0.17 -6.95 2.31
N ILE A 85 -1.01 -6.49 1.90
CA ILE A 85 -2.01 -7.30 1.18
C ILE A 85 -2.30 -6.68 -0.19
N SER A 86 -2.87 -7.50 -1.08
CA SER A 86 -3.39 -7.04 -2.36
C SER A 86 -4.82 -6.48 -2.24
N TYR A 87 -5.30 -5.79 -3.30
CA TYR A 87 -6.70 -5.38 -3.36
C TYR A 87 -7.65 -6.58 -3.50
N GLU A 88 -7.20 -7.71 -4.08
CA GLU A 88 -7.93 -8.97 -4.07
C GLU A 88 -8.19 -9.47 -2.64
N ASP A 89 -7.17 -9.41 -1.79
CA ASP A 89 -7.31 -9.78 -0.38
C ASP A 89 -8.24 -8.81 0.37
N LEU A 90 -8.14 -7.51 0.06
CA LEU A 90 -9.05 -6.50 0.61
C LEU A 90 -10.50 -6.76 0.22
N VAL A 91 -10.76 -7.12 -1.05
CA VAL A 91 -12.12 -7.48 -1.53
C VAL A 91 -12.64 -8.71 -0.81
N LYS A 92 -11.83 -9.76 -0.65
CA LYS A 92 -12.20 -10.96 0.13
C LYS A 92 -12.54 -10.61 1.59
N TYR A 93 -11.76 -9.72 2.22
CA TYR A 93 -12.09 -9.23 3.56
C TYR A 93 -13.42 -8.48 3.58
N LYS A 94 -13.64 -7.56 2.67
CA LYS A 94 -14.90 -6.79 2.56
C LYS A 94 -16.11 -7.67 2.31
N ASN A 95 -15.93 -8.78 1.59
CA ASN A 95 -16.99 -9.78 1.36
C ASN A 95 -17.19 -10.73 2.57
N GLY A 96 -16.35 -10.64 3.61
CA GLY A 96 -16.40 -11.54 4.76
C GLY A 96 -15.85 -12.94 4.48
N GLU A 97 -15.08 -13.12 3.41
CA GLU A 97 -14.53 -14.41 2.99
C GLU A 97 -13.26 -14.75 3.77
N THR A 98 -12.41 -13.74 4.05
CA THR A 98 -11.14 -13.91 4.76
C THR A 98 -10.98 -12.85 5.86
N PRO A 99 -10.43 -13.21 7.03
CA PRO A 99 -10.08 -12.25 8.05
C PRO A 99 -8.74 -11.56 7.75
N ILE A 100 -8.54 -10.37 8.30
CA ILE A 100 -7.25 -9.67 8.34
C ILE A 100 -6.94 -9.19 9.76
N ASN A 101 -5.69 -8.85 10.04
CA ASN A 101 -5.29 -8.31 11.33
C ASN A 101 -5.21 -6.77 11.33
N LYS A 102 -5.08 -6.16 12.51
CA LYS A 102 -4.97 -4.71 12.67
C LYS A 102 -3.67 -4.09 12.10
N HIS A 103 -2.67 -4.92 11.80
CA HIS A 103 -1.40 -4.53 11.19
C HIS A 103 -1.36 -4.92 9.71
N THR A 104 -2.46 -4.68 9.02
CA THR A 104 -2.57 -4.89 7.57
C THR A 104 -2.49 -3.55 6.86
N CYS A 105 -1.78 -3.49 5.73
CA CYS A 105 -1.64 -2.28 4.92
C CYS A 105 -1.62 -2.61 3.43
N LEU A 106 -1.77 -1.57 2.60
CA LEU A 106 -1.58 -1.58 1.16
C LEU A 106 -0.35 -0.74 0.82
N VAL A 107 0.28 -1.04 -0.32
CA VAL A 107 1.38 -0.26 -0.90
C VAL A 107 1.02 0.03 -2.35
N ASP A 108 0.90 1.30 -2.66
CA ASP A 108 0.43 1.79 -3.94
C ASP A 108 1.45 2.73 -4.59
N PHE A 109 1.45 2.76 -5.92
CA PHE A 109 2.26 3.67 -6.73
C PHE A 109 1.37 4.33 -7.76
N ASP A 110 1.34 5.65 -7.79
CA ASP A 110 0.60 6.41 -8.78
C ASP A 110 1.45 6.74 -10.01
N ASP A 111 0.80 7.19 -11.09
CA ASP A 111 1.30 7.69 -12.36
C ASP A 111 1.93 6.66 -13.30
N GLY A 112 2.53 5.58 -12.82
CA GLY A 112 3.17 4.57 -13.67
C GLY A 112 4.57 4.96 -14.16
N TYR A 113 5.36 5.62 -13.32
CA TYR A 113 6.75 6.00 -13.62
C TYR A 113 7.65 4.79 -13.87
N GLU A 114 8.66 4.98 -14.73
CA GLU A 114 9.60 3.91 -15.12
C GLU A 114 10.47 3.42 -13.95
N GLY A 115 10.71 4.26 -12.94
CA GLY A 115 11.41 3.89 -11.71
C GLY A 115 10.75 2.76 -10.94
N ASN A 116 9.43 2.59 -11.07
CA ASN A 116 8.69 1.50 -10.45
C ASN A 116 9.08 0.14 -11.04
N TYR A 117 9.33 0.07 -12.35
CA TYR A 117 9.84 -1.13 -13.02
C TYR A 117 11.34 -1.31 -12.80
N LYS A 118 12.15 -0.27 -13.02
CA LYS A 118 13.62 -0.37 -13.01
C LYS A 118 14.22 -0.56 -11.62
N ILE A 119 13.55 -0.05 -10.57
CA ILE A 119 14.13 0.06 -9.24
C ILE A 119 13.25 -0.58 -8.17
N ALA A 120 11.95 -0.20 -8.09
CA ALA A 120 11.07 -0.70 -7.03
C ALA A 120 10.81 -2.20 -7.14
N LEU A 121 10.75 -2.76 -8.35
CA LEU A 121 10.46 -4.17 -8.59
C LEU A 121 11.43 -5.12 -7.87
N ASP A 122 12.72 -4.80 -7.82
CA ASP A 122 13.71 -5.62 -7.12
C ASP A 122 13.44 -5.69 -5.61
N ILE A 123 13.00 -4.57 -5.02
CA ILE A 123 12.64 -4.48 -3.61
C ILE A 123 11.33 -5.23 -3.35
N ILE A 124 10.33 -5.05 -4.21
CA ILE A 124 9.04 -5.76 -4.17
C ILE A 124 9.29 -7.28 -4.18
N LYS A 125 10.09 -7.78 -5.10
CA LYS A 125 10.49 -9.20 -5.19
C LYS A 125 11.27 -9.66 -3.97
N LYS A 126 12.24 -8.86 -3.51
CA LYS A 126 13.09 -9.19 -2.35
C LYS A 126 12.27 -9.44 -1.09
N TYR A 127 11.24 -8.62 -0.85
CA TYR A 127 10.39 -8.73 0.32
C TYR A 127 9.11 -9.54 0.06
N ASN A 128 8.89 -9.98 -1.17
CA ASN A 128 7.72 -10.76 -1.61
C ASN A 128 6.41 -10.11 -1.17
N ILE A 129 6.24 -8.82 -1.42
CA ILE A 129 5.06 -8.03 -1.06
C ILE A 129 4.18 -7.76 -2.28
N PRO A 130 2.85 -7.87 -2.17
CA PRO A 130 1.95 -7.40 -3.21
C PRO A 130 1.89 -5.86 -3.20
N VAL A 131 1.82 -5.26 -4.38
CA VAL A 131 1.65 -3.82 -4.56
C VAL A 131 0.68 -3.53 -5.70
N SER A 132 0.14 -2.31 -5.74
CA SER A 132 -0.64 -1.82 -6.88
C SER A 132 0.04 -0.64 -7.55
N ILE A 133 0.01 -0.62 -8.87
CA ILE A 133 0.51 0.51 -9.67
C ILE A 133 -0.64 1.03 -10.51
N TYR A 134 -0.88 2.33 -10.44
CA TYR A 134 -1.95 3.04 -11.14
C TYR A 134 -1.33 3.81 -12.30
N VAL A 135 -1.61 3.39 -13.51
CA VAL A 135 -1.02 4.00 -14.70
C VAL A 135 -1.93 5.05 -15.33
N ILE A 136 -1.33 6.14 -15.79
CA ILE A 136 -1.98 7.14 -16.65
C ILE A 136 -1.88 6.62 -18.08
N ASP A 137 -3.00 6.26 -18.72
CA ASP A 137 -2.99 5.63 -20.05
C ASP A 137 -2.21 6.45 -21.08
N ASN A 138 -2.47 7.76 -21.17
CA ASN A 138 -1.78 8.64 -22.09
C ASN A 138 -0.29 8.88 -21.80
N CYS A 139 0.21 8.44 -20.66
CA CYS A 139 1.64 8.54 -20.32
C CYS A 139 2.42 7.28 -20.65
N VAL A 140 1.75 6.13 -20.84
CA VAL A 140 2.40 4.87 -21.14
C VAL A 140 3.27 5.00 -22.41
N GLY A 141 4.54 4.64 -22.28
CA GLY A 141 5.55 4.70 -23.35
C GLY A 141 6.16 6.08 -23.60
N LYS A 142 5.79 7.10 -22.83
CA LYS A 142 6.48 8.40 -22.84
C LYS A 142 7.76 8.35 -22.02
N GLU A 143 8.65 9.32 -22.24
CA GLU A 143 9.87 9.46 -21.46
C GLU A 143 9.56 9.58 -19.97
N GLY A 144 10.26 8.78 -19.14
CA GLY A 144 10.06 8.70 -17.69
C GLY A 144 8.93 7.79 -17.23
N TYR A 145 8.11 7.26 -18.14
CA TYR A 145 7.00 6.36 -17.82
C TYR A 145 7.24 4.96 -18.39
N MET A 146 6.61 3.97 -17.76
CA MET A 146 6.65 2.59 -18.25
C MET A 146 5.96 2.45 -19.61
N ASN A 147 6.46 1.53 -20.43
CA ASN A 147 5.77 1.05 -21.62
C ASN A 147 4.93 -0.20 -21.32
N TRP A 148 4.12 -0.66 -22.28
CA TRP A 148 3.23 -1.82 -22.08
C TRP A 148 3.98 -3.13 -21.87
N GLU A 149 5.18 -3.31 -22.42
CA GLU A 149 6.01 -4.49 -22.17
C GLU A 149 6.46 -4.53 -20.71
N GLN A 150 6.95 -3.43 -20.16
CA GLN A 150 7.35 -3.31 -18.76
C GLN A 150 6.17 -3.52 -17.82
N ILE A 151 5.01 -2.92 -18.13
CA ILE A 151 3.77 -3.11 -17.36
C ILE A 151 3.35 -4.58 -17.33
N LYS A 152 3.42 -5.26 -18.48
CA LYS A 152 3.10 -6.68 -18.58
C LYS A 152 4.06 -7.55 -17.77
N GLU A 153 5.35 -7.28 -17.83
CA GLU A 153 6.35 -8.00 -17.03
C GLU A 153 6.13 -7.83 -15.53
N LEU A 154 5.72 -6.62 -15.08
CA LEU A 154 5.32 -6.38 -13.69
C LEU A 154 4.13 -7.24 -13.28
N ASP A 155 3.07 -7.24 -14.08
CA ASP A 155 1.85 -8.01 -13.84
C ASP A 155 2.12 -9.53 -13.82
N GLU A 156 2.97 -10.03 -14.71
CA GLU A 156 3.36 -11.45 -14.79
C GLU A 156 4.14 -11.93 -13.55
N THR A 157 4.68 -11.03 -12.73
CA THR A 157 5.30 -11.40 -11.44
C THR A 157 4.30 -11.99 -10.44
N GLY A 158 3.02 -11.69 -10.58
CA GLY A 158 1.98 -12.00 -9.62
C GLY A 158 2.07 -11.22 -8.31
N LEU A 159 3.03 -10.28 -8.19
CA LEU A 159 3.20 -9.38 -7.04
C LEU A 159 2.65 -7.98 -7.31
N VAL A 160 2.50 -7.61 -8.58
CA VAL A 160 2.07 -6.27 -8.97
C VAL A 160 0.71 -6.35 -9.65
N THR A 161 -0.27 -5.61 -9.11
CA THR A 161 -1.56 -5.42 -9.77
C THR A 161 -1.54 -4.08 -10.49
N ILE A 162 -1.88 -4.08 -11.78
CA ILE A 162 -1.94 -2.86 -12.59
C ILE A 162 -3.37 -2.33 -12.58
N ASN A 163 -3.53 -1.08 -12.22
CA ASN A 163 -4.80 -0.38 -12.16
C ASN A 163 -4.71 0.96 -12.91
N THR A 164 -5.83 1.66 -13.03
CA THR A 164 -5.86 2.93 -13.75
C THR A 164 -5.76 4.16 -12.84
N HIS A 165 -5.03 5.18 -13.31
CA HIS A 165 -5.03 6.55 -12.79
C HIS A 165 -5.76 7.51 -13.74
N GLY A 166 -6.67 6.96 -14.57
CA GLY A 166 -7.37 7.66 -15.62
C GLY A 166 -6.59 7.72 -16.92
N LYS A 167 -7.23 8.29 -17.94
CA LYS A 167 -6.62 8.45 -19.25
C LYS A 167 -5.64 9.63 -19.29
N GLU A 168 -6.05 10.79 -18.74
CA GLU A 168 -5.38 12.07 -18.93
C GLU A 168 -4.83 12.71 -17.64
N HIS A 169 -4.95 12.04 -16.48
CA HIS A 169 -4.63 12.61 -15.17
C HIS A 169 -5.37 13.94 -14.90
N TYR A 170 -6.67 13.92 -15.09
CA TYR A 170 -7.48 15.09 -14.88
C TYR A 170 -7.77 15.39 -13.41
N ASN A 171 -8.00 16.69 -13.11
CA ASN A 171 -8.71 17.06 -11.90
C ASN A 171 -10.21 16.72 -12.07
N PHE A 172 -10.63 15.59 -11.51
CA PHE A 172 -11.99 15.06 -11.64
C PHE A 172 -13.06 15.96 -11.01
N ASP A 173 -12.70 16.85 -10.06
CA ASP A 173 -13.62 17.85 -9.48
C ASP A 173 -14.15 18.84 -10.53
N GLN A 174 -13.46 18.99 -11.65
CA GLN A 174 -13.79 19.94 -12.71
C GLN A 174 -14.49 19.28 -13.90
N LYS A 175 -14.82 17.97 -13.80
CA LYS A 175 -15.45 17.22 -14.88
C LYS A 175 -16.90 16.87 -14.58
N GLU A 176 -17.70 16.82 -15.64
CA GLU A 176 -19.02 16.18 -15.55
C GLU A 176 -18.87 14.69 -15.23
N THR A 177 -19.75 14.18 -14.38
CA THR A 177 -19.68 12.80 -13.89
C THR A 177 -19.56 11.76 -15.02
N ASN A 178 -20.31 11.95 -16.12
CA ASN A 178 -20.25 11.01 -17.25
C ASN A 178 -18.89 11.04 -17.98
N GLU A 179 -18.25 12.19 -18.09
CA GLU A 179 -16.92 12.31 -18.68
C GLU A 179 -15.86 11.64 -17.80
N ALA A 180 -15.94 11.85 -16.49
CA ALA A 180 -15.06 11.21 -15.52
C ALA A 180 -15.17 9.68 -15.59
N VAL A 181 -16.39 9.13 -15.60
CA VAL A 181 -16.64 7.69 -15.72
C VAL A 181 -16.10 7.14 -17.04
N GLN A 182 -16.34 7.82 -18.17
CA GLN A 182 -15.83 7.38 -19.47
C GLN A 182 -14.31 7.39 -19.55
N ASP A 183 -13.64 8.36 -18.93
CA ASP A 183 -12.19 8.44 -18.86
C ASP A 183 -11.61 7.22 -18.13
N VAL A 184 -12.13 6.91 -16.93
CA VAL A 184 -11.68 5.80 -16.10
C VAL A 184 -11.98 4.45 -16.78
N GLU A 185 -13.19 4.28 -17.34
CA GLU A 185 -13.56 3.03 -18.01
C GLU A 185 -12.74 2.79 -19.28
N TYR A 186 -12.44 3.84 -20.04
CA TYR A 186 -11.55 3.75 -21.21
C TYR A 186 -10.16 3.26 -20.77
N ALA A 187 -9.52 3.97 -19.82
CA ALA A 187 -8.19 3.64 -19.37
C ALA A 187 -8.13 2.23 -18.75
N HIS A 188 -9.15 1.81 -18.01
CA HIS A 188 -9.25 0.45 -17.51
C HIS A 188 -9.34 -0.58 -18.64
N SER A 189 -10.12 -0.29 -19.71
CA SER A 189 -10.24 -1.19 -20.86
C SER A 189 -8.92 -1.36 -21.62
N GLN A 190 -8.07 -0.32 -21.69
CA GLN A 190 -6.74 -0.41 -22.28
C GLN A 190 -5.83 -1.36 -21.48
N ILE A 191 -5.87 -1.29 -20.13
CA ILE A 191 -5.12 -2.23 -19.28
C ILE A 191 -5.59 -3.66 -19.54
N GLU A 192 -6.92 -3.94 -19.56
CA GLU A 192 -7.45 -5.29 -19.81
C GLU A 192 -7.07 -5.79 -21.22
N GLU A 193 -7.08 -4.93 -22.23
CA GLU A 193 -6.70 -5.26 -23.60
C GLU A 193 -5.22 -5.66 -23.69
N HIS A 194 -4.32 -4.84 -23.13
CA HIS A 194 -2.88 -5.07 -23.21
C HIS A 194 -2.41 -6.24 -22.34
N LEU A 195 -3.03 -6.47 -21.19
CA LEU A 195 -2.70 -7.61 -20.32
C LEU A 195 -3.43 -8.91 -20.73
N GLY A 196 -4.45 -8.82 -21.60
CA GLY A 196 -5.21 -9.98 -22.08
C GLY A 196 -6.05 -10.67 -20.99
N LYS A 197 -6.35 -9.97 -19.90
CA LYS A 197 -7.15 -10.50 -18.77
C LYS A 197 -7.94 -9.40 -18.08
N LYS A 198 -9.04 -9.80 -17.42
CA LYS A 198 -9.79 -8.88 -16.56
C LYS A 198 -9.04 -8.60 -15.25
N GLN A 199 -9.15 -7.39 -14.78
CA GLN A 199 -8.56 -6.91 -13.53
C GLN A 199 -9.63 -6.55 -12.50
N ILE A 200 -9.26 -6.53 -11.22
CA ILE A 200 -10.08 -5.85 -10.21
C ILE A 200 -10.06 -4.35 -10.53
N LYS A 201 -11.24 -3.75 -10.59
CA LYS A 201 -11.38 -2.33 -10.88
C LYS A 201 -11.10 -1.50 -9.62
N VAL A 202 -9.89 -0.96 -9.53
CA VAL A 202 -9.49 0.04 -8.55
C VAL A 202 -9.04 1.28 -9.30
N PHE A 203 -9.33 2.43 -8.75
CA PHE A 203 -9.03 3.72 -9.34
C PHE A 203 -8.52 4.67 -8.27
N THR A 204 -7.48 5.45 -8.58
CA THR A 204 -6.99 6.59 -7.80
C THR A 204 -7.05 7.88 -8.65
N TYR A 205 -7.12 9.06 -7.99
CA TYR A 205 -7.23 10.37 -8.65
C TYR A 205 -6.60 11.47 -7.80
#